data_78bda6a85c92888dccb9437457780a07
#
_entry.id   78bda6a85c92888dccb9437457780a07
#
_cell.length_a   1.000
_cell.length_b   1.000
_cell.length_c   1.000
_cell.angle_alpha   90.00
_cell.angle_beta   90.00
_cell.angle_gamma   90.00
#
_symmetry.space_group_name_H-M   'P 1'
#
loop_
_entity.id
_entity.type
_entity.pdbx_description
1 polymer ?
#
loop_
_entity_poly.entity_id
_entity_poly.type
_entity_poly.pdbx_seq_one_letter_code
_entity_poly.pdbx_strand_id
1 'polypeptide(L)'
;MMFRILSALALACALAAGAAAQEKPKQDGPKVSGGERDAALKIEKAKGTEAKLQAASAFVKKYPDSPLRAQVAQSIASEIEATTDQQAKGSLAQTFLEIFNRPDEAPLVTASLLNSYINTGQTQDAMTLGTQWLGKHPDDVTVMQNLTILASGQAIKGNNAFVAQGRDYGARAIAQIEADKMPEGFDAARWPEFKKQALVSLYRETGVLAFKAGDSAAAIPLLEKAIGLGSTDAAIYFLLSDLHNAIYEDTAKNAIVASAADKPAATQKAEAALDRVIESYARAIAFTDGKADFAQANAAFRERLVPYYKYRHNNSTDGMQQLIDKYKKPAP
;
A
#
# COMPACT_ATOMS: atom_id res chain seq x y z
N MET A 1 22.07 2.30 -7.32
CA MET A 1 23.31 1.69 -6.80
C MET A 1 22.90 0.38 -6.14
N MET A 2 23.14 -0.72 -6.85
CA MET A 2 22.65 -2.07 -6.54
C MET A 2 23.51 -2.70 -5.47
N PHE A 3 22.95 -3.02 -4.32
CA PHE A 3 23.58 -3.98 -3.40
C PHE A 3 23.01 -5.36 -3.69
N ARG A 4 23.82 -6.15 -4.41
CA ARG A 4 23.67 -7.60 -4.51
C ARG A 4 24.10 -8.23 -3.19
N ILE A 5 23.14 -8.76 -2.41
CA ILE A 5 23.46 -9.73 -1.36
C ILE A 5 23.25 -11.10 -1.97
N LEU A 6 24.33 -11.70 -2.42
CA LEU A 6 24.45 -13.13 -2.73
C LEU A 6 24.45 -13.88 -1.39
N SER A 7 23.31 -14.44 -1.00
CA SER A 7 23.29 -15.50 0.02
C SER A 7 23.34 -16.84 -0.70
N ALA A 8 24.55 -17.25 -1.05
CA ALA A 8 24.84 -18.64 -1.39
C ALA A 8 24.81 -19.45 -0.08
N LEU A 9 23.67 -20.09 0.22
CA LEU A 9 23.64 -21.12 1.24
C LEU A 9 24.25 -22.39 0.62
N ALA A 10 25.55 -22.55 0.84
CA ALA A 10 26.24 -23.76 0.52
C ALA A 10 25.69 -24.89 1.39
N LEU A 11 25.15 -25.93 0.75
CA LEU A 11 24.86 -27.21 1.36
C LEU A 11 26.21 -27.86 1.73
N ALA A 12 26.74 -27.54 2.92
CA ALA A 12 27.97 -28.18 3.42
C ALA A 12 27.62 -29.58 3.89
N CYS A 13 27.77 -30.56 2.99
CA CYS A 13 27.98 -31.95 3.39
C CYS A 13 29.31 -32.07 4.11
N ALA A 14 29.30 -32.04 5.43
CA ALA A 14 30.48 -32.41 6.22
C ALA A 14 30.75 -33.88 6.06
N LEU A 15 31.66 -34.22 5.14
CA LEU A 15 32.44 -35.43 5.14
C LEU A 15 33.71 -35.18 5.94
N ALA A 16 33.68 -35.41 7.25
CA ALA A 16 34.88 -35.49 8.06
C ALA A 16 35.22 -36.96 8.29
N ALA A 17 36.33 -37.37 7.70
CA ALA A 17 37.02 -38.60 8.07
C ALA A 17 37.96 -38.35 9.26
N GLY A 18 37.78 -39.13 10.31
CA GLY A 18 38.82 -39.67 11.18
C GLY A 18 39.54 -38.74 12.16
N ALA A 19 39.27 -38.83 13.45
CA ALA A 19 40.09 -39.36 14.55
C ALA A 19 39.65 -38.82 15.91
N ALA A 20 39.57 -39.72 16.90
CA ALA A 20 39.59 -39.54 18.36
C ALA A 20 38.36 -39.00 19.10
N ALA A 21 37.64 -39.94 19.63
CA ALA A 21 36.90 -40.01 20.88
C ALA A 21 36.74 -38.72 21.73
N GLN A 22 35.51 -38.17 21.66
CA GLN A 22 34.76 -37.66 22.80
C GLN A 22 33.28 -37.84 22.45
N GLU A 23 32.58 -38.68 23.22
CA GLU A 23 31.14 -38.89 23.10
C GLU A 23 30.41 -37.61 23.45
N LYS A 24 30.00 -36.87 22.38
CA LYS A 24 28.93 -35.85 22.51
C LYS A 24 27.60 -36.58 22.49
N PRO A 25 26.60 -36.17 23.29
CA PRO A 25 25.29 -36.78 23.25
C PRO A 25 24.75 -36.69 21.81
N LYS A 26 24.41 -37.85 21.22
CA LYS A 26 23.74 -37.95 19.93
C LYS A 26 22.42 -37.23 20.07
N GLN A 27 22.31 -36.01 19.55
CA GLN A 27 21.03 -35.45 19.13
C GLN A 27 20.58 -36.28 17.93
N ASP A 28 19.71 -37.26 18.17
CA ASP A 28 19.04 -38.01 17.10
C ASP A 28 18.05 -37.01 16.41
N GLY A 29 18.57 -36.26 15.46
CA GLY A 29 17.74 -35.53 14.50
C GLY A 29 16.89 -36.52 13.69
N PRO A 30 15.73 -36.11 13.17
CA PRO A 30 14.86 -36.98 12.41
C PRO A 30 15.64 -37.67 11.29
N LYS A 31 15.60 -39.01 11.24
CA LYS A 31 16.36 -39.83 10.28
C LYS A 31 15.79 -39.62 8.89
N VAL A 32 16.60 -39.08 7.97
CA VAL A 32 16.28 -38.93 6.55
C VAL A 32 16.75 -40.19 5.81
N SER A 33 15.84 -40.87 5.10
CA SER A 33 16.16 -42.07 4.30
C SER A 33 16.99 -41.72 3.05
N GLY A 34 17.70 -42.68 2.50
CA GLY A 34 18.43 -42.50 1.22
C GLY A 34 17.51 -42.08 0.08
N GLY A 35 16.31 -42.67 0.01
CA GLY A 35 15.31 -42.31 -1.02
C GLY A 35 14.77 -40.89 -0.91
N GLU A 36 14.62 -40.33 0.31
CA GLU A 36 14.22 -38.92 0.52
C GLU A 36 15.34 -37.99 0.04
N ARG A 37 16.59 -38.27 0.39
CA ARG A 37 17.77 -37.50 -0.07
C ARG A 37 17.89 -37.48 -1.59
N ASP A 38 17.75 -38.65 -2.24
CA ASP A 38 17.82 -38.78 -3.69
C ASP A 38 16.68 -37.98 -4.36
N ALA A 39 15.47 -38.00 -3.79
CA ALA A 39 14.35 -37.23 -4.31
C ALA A 39 14.56 -35.73 -4.12
N ALA A 40 15.07 -35.26 -2.98
CA ALA A 40 15.42 -33.88 -2.75
C ALA A 40 16.54 -33.40 -3.71
N LEU A 41 17.57 -34.22 -3.94
CA LEU A 41 18.63 -33.93 -4.92
C LEU A 41 18.10 -33.81 -6.35
N LYS A 42 17.06 -34.57 -6.72
CA LYS A 42 16.40 -34.43 -8.03
C LYS A 42 15.72 -33.07 -8.17
N ILE A 43 15.10 -32.58 -7.11
CA ILE A 43 14.49 -31.23 -7.10
C ILE A 43 15.58 -30.17 -7.27
N GLU A 44 16.68 -30.28 -6.53
CA GLU A 44 17.78 -29.31 -6.61
C GLU A 44 18.41 -29.28 -8.02
N LYS A 45 18.56 -30.42 -8.67
CA LYS A 45 19.14 -30.55 -10.02
C LYS A 45 18.18 -30.20 -11.15
N ALA A 46 16.87 -30.06 -10.88
CA ALA A 46 15.89 -29.71 -11.90
C ALA A 46 16.14 -28.29 -12.41
N LYS A 47 16.01 -28.09 -13.74
CA LYS A 47 16.28 -26.81 -14.37
C LYS A 47 15.01 -25.96 -14.41
N GLY A 48 15.01 -24.86 -13.65
CA GLY A 48 13.91 -23.91 -13.56
C GLY A 48 12.84 -24.29 -12.53
N THR A 49 12.17 -23.28 -12.03
CA THR A 49 11.24 -23.39 -10.88
C THR A 49 10.05 -24.30 -11.18
N GLU A 50 9.54 -24.32 -12.42
CA GLU A 50 8.45 -25.20 -12.83
C GLU A 50 8.86 -26.70 -12.75
N ALA A 51 10.04 -27.05 -13.27
CA ALA A 51 10.53 -28.42 -13.17
C ALA A 51 10.82 -28.85 -11.72
N LYS A 52 11.26 -27.91 -10.87
CA LYS A 52 11.42 -28.14 -9.43
C LYS A 52 10.10 -28.41 -8.75
N LEU A 53 9.05 -27.64 -9.08
CA LEU A 53 7.68 -27.86 -8.56
C LEU A 53 7.14 -29.22 -8.97
N GLN A 54 7.33 -29.65 -10.22
CA GLN A 54 6.95 -31.00 -10.68
C GLN A 54 7.67 -32.11 -9.89
N ALA A 55 8.98 -31.95 -9.69
CA ALA A 55 9.77 -32.93 -8.90
C ALA A 55 9.36 -32.88 -7.42
N ALA A 56 9.05 -31.71 -6.86
CA ALA A 56 8.57 -31.55 -5.50
C ALA A 56 7.19 -32.18 -5.29
N SER A 57 6.29 -32.09 -6.26
CA SER A 57 5.00 -32.80 -6.22
C SER A 57 5.17 -34.30 -6.03
N ALA A 58 6.08 -34.91 -6.80
CA ALA A 58 6.40 -36.34 -6.65
C ALA A 58 7.03 -36.65 -5.28
N PHE A 59 7.91 -35.75 -4.78
CA PHE A 59 8.54 -35.89 -3.48
C PHE A 59 7.51 -35.83 -2.34
N VAL A 60 6.66 -34.81 -2.32
CA VAL A 60 5.63 -34.61 -1.28
C VAL A 60 4.61 -35.75 -1.28
N LYS A 61 4.23 -36.26 -2.47
CA LYS A 61 3.32 -37.38 -2.58
C LYS A 61 3.93 -38.68 -2.01
N LYS A 62 5.23 -38.91 -2.24
CA LYS A 62 5.90 -40.14 -1.80
C LYS A 62 6.37 -40.06 -0.35
N TYR A 63 6.74 -38.87 0.12
CA TYR A 63 7.34 -38.63 1.43
C TYR A 63 6.64 -37.43 2.12
N PRO A 64 5.33 -37.52 2.43
CA PRO A 64 4.56 -36.38 2.93
C PRO A 64 5.12 -35.80 4.23
N ASP A 65 5.69 -36.65 5.10
CA ASP A 65 6.20 -36.26 6.43
C ASP A 65 7.73 -36.19 6.48
N SER A 66 8.40 -36.10 5.34
CA SER A 66 9.84 -35.97 5.28
C SER A 66 10.33 -34.72 6.05
N PRO A 67 11.39 -34.86 6.87
CA PRO A 67 12.04 -33.72 7.50
C PRO A 67 12.61 -32.69 6.50
N LEU A 68 12.83 -33.13 5.24
CA LEU A 68 13.32 -32.23 4.17
C LEU A 68 12.22 -31.38 3.54
N ARG A 69 10.94 -31.66 3.83
CA ARG A 69 9.80 -30.98 3.20
C ARG A 69 9.85 -29.45 3.37
N ALA A 70 10.08 -28.99 4.58
CA ALA A 70 10.15 -27.55 4.88
C ALA A 70 11.32 -26.87 4.13
N GLN A 71 12.49 -27.52 4.06
CA GLN A 71 13.64 -26.99 3.33
C GLN A 71 13.39 -26.91 1.82
N VAL A 72 12.76 -27.94 1.25
CA VAL A 72 12.36 -27.95 -0.16
C VAL A 72 11.35 -26.85 -0.46
N ALA A 73 10.32 -26.69 0.39
CA ALA A 73 9.33 -25.64 0.26
C ALA A 73 9.99 -24.24 0.29
N GLN A 74 10.84 -23.98 1.27
CA GLN A 74 11.55 -22.71 1.40
C GLN A 74 12.44 -22.40 0.20
N SER A 75 13.17 -23.38 -0.33
CA SER A 75 14.04 -23.22 -1.50
C SER A 75 13.22 -22.82 -2.74
N ILE A 76 12.11 -23.51 -3.01
CA ILE A 76 11.25 -23.22 -4.16
C ILE A 76 10.54 -21.87 -3.99
N ALA A 77 10.05 -21.54 -2.79
CA ALA A 77 9.43 -20.26 -2.51
C ALA A 77 10.39 -19.09 -2.77
N SER A 78 11.67 -19.22 -2.40
CA SER A 78 12.70 -18.20 -2.69
C SER A 78 12.92 -18.00 -4.19
N GLU A 79 12.83 -19.05 -4.99
CA GLU A 79 12.92 -18.93 -6.46
C GLU A 79 11.68 -18.28 -7.06
N ILE A 80 10.49 -18.59 -6.54
CA ILE A 80 9.25 -17.93 -6.93
C ILE A 80 9.33 -16.44 -6.63
N GLU A 81 9.83 -16.06 -5.45
CA GLU A 81 10.01 -14.66 -5.10
C GLU A 81 10.98 -13.93 -6.05
N ALA A 82 12.05 -14.60 -6.46
CA ALA A 82 13.04 -14.07 -7.40
C ALA A 82 12.52 -13.95 -8.85
N THR A 83 11.39 -14.56 -9.18
CA THR A 83 10.78 -14.46 -10.52
C THR A 83 10.34 -13.04 -10.81
N THR A 84 10.81 -12.44 -11.91
CA THR A 84 10.50 -11.04 -12.27
C THR A 84 9.19 -10.88 -13.02
N ASP A 85 8.86 -11.87 -13.88
CA ASP A 85 7.57 -11.88 -14.59
C ASP A 85 6.44 -12.16 -13.62
N GLN A 86 5.51 -11.20 -13.49
CA GLN A 86 4.44 -11.26 -12.48
C GLN A 86 3.41 -12.34 -12.80
N GLN A 87 3.12 -12.59 -14.08
CA GLN A 87 2.18 -13.63 -14.48
C GLN A 87 2.75 -15.01 -14.16
N ALA A 88 4.02 -15.26 -14.53
CA ALA A 88 4.73 -16.50 -14.21
C ALA A 88 4.83 -16.68 -12.68
N LYS A 89 5.19 -15.62 -11.94
CA LYS A 89 5.26 -15.64 -10.47
C LYS A 89 3.94 -16.11 -9.84
N GLY A 90 2.82 -15.56 -10.30
CA GLY A 90 1.49 -15.94 -9.81
C GLY A 90 1.18 -17.40 -10.08
N SER A 91 1.41 -17.88 -11.31
CA SER A 91 1.17 -19.26 -11.69
C SER A 91 2.04 -20.25 -10.90
N LEU A 92 3.32 -19.92 -10.68
CA LEU A 92 4.24 -20.73 -9.88
C LEU A 92 3.81 -20.77 -8.40
N ALA A 93 3.39 -19.63 -7.85
CA ALA A 93 2.91 -19.55 -6.47
C ALA A 93 1.60 -20.34 -6.26
N GLN A 94 0.68 -20.30 -7.22
CA GLN A 94 -0.53 -21.14 -7.19
C GLN A 94 -0.18 -22.64 -7.21
N THR A 95 0.70 -23.05 -8.14
CA THR A 95 1.17 -24.45 -8.21
C THR A 95 1.88 -24.86 -6.92
N PHE A 96 2.65 -23.96 -6.30
CA PHE A 96 3.27 -24.21 -5.01
C PHE A 96 2.23 -24.53 -3.93
N LEU A 97 1.14 -23.74 -3.83
CA LEU A 97 0.07 -23.93 -2.84
C LEU A 97 -0.71 -25.24 -3.04
N GLU A 98 -0.79 -25.74 -4.26
CA GLU A 98 -1.38 -27.06 -4.54
C GLU A 98 -0.52 -28.21 -4.00
N ILE A 99 0.81 -28.05 -4.00
CA ILE A 99 1.77 -29.05 -3.57
C ILE A 99 2.06 -28.95 -2.08
N PHE A 100 2.34 -27.74 -1.61
CA PHE A 100 2.69 -27.39 -0.25
C PHE A 100 1.49 -26.75 0.45
N ASN A 101 0.60 -27.58 0.96
CA ASN A 101 -0.72 -27.19 1.48
C ASN A 101 -0.84 -27.20 3.00
N ARG A 102 0.28 -27.31 3.73
CA ARG A 102 0.29 -27.22 5.18
C ARG A 102 0.15 -25.75 5.64
N PRO A 103 -0.41 -25.49 6.84
CA PRO A 103 -0.63 -24.12 7.33
C PRO A 103 0.64 -23.26 7.41
N ASP A 104 1.79 -23.87 7.65
CA ASP A 104 3.11 -23.24 7.74
C ASP A 104 3.80 -23.01 6.37
N GLU A 105 3.31 -23.64 5.33
CA GLU A 105 3.89 -23.56 3.97
C GLU A 105 3.26 -22.42 3.13
N ALA A 106 1.94 -22.19 3.26
CA ALA A 106 1.25 -21.15 2.50
C ALA A 106 1.85 -19.73 2.68
N PRO A 107 2.27 -19.32 3.89
CA PRO A 107 2.90 -18.02 4.09
C PRO A 107 4.14 -17.76 3.22
N LEU A 108 4.86 -18.81 2.84
CA LEU A 108 6.10 -18.70 2.07
C LEU A 108 5.91 -18.02 0.70
N VAL A 109 4.73 -18.13 0.08
CA VAL A 109 4.45 -17.58 -1.25
C VAL A 109 3.26 -16.63 -1.30
N THR A 110 2.55 -16.43 -0.18
CA THR A 110 1.34 -15.59 -0.17
C THR A 110 1.64 -14.15 -0.58
N ALA A 111 2.74 -13.55 -0.11
CA ALA A 111 3.14 -12.20 -0.50
C ALA A 111 3.45 -12.13 -2.01
N SER A 112 4.16 -13.12 -2.55
CA SER A 112 4.48 -13.20 -3.98
C SER A 112 3.23 -13.34 -4.84
N LEU A 113 2.26 -14.15 -4.41
CA LEU A 113 0.98 -14.34 -5.10
C LEU A 113 0.12 -13.08 -5.04
N LEU A 114 0.03 -12.43 -3.88
CA LEU A 114 -0.71 -11.18 -3.71
C LEU A 114 -0.13 -10.08 -4.61
N ASN A 115 1.18 -9.92 -4.63
CA ASN A 115 1.86 -8.96 -5.50
C ASN A 115 1.62 -9.26 -6.98
N SER A 116 1.64 -10.53 -7.37
CA SER A 116 1.31 -10.94 -8.73
C SER A 116 -0.12 -10.53 -9.10
N TYR A 117 -1.12 -10.82 -8.28
CA TYR A 117 -2.50 -10.43 -8.53
C TYR A 117 -2.68 -8.92 -8.67
N ILE A 118 -2.01 -8.14 -7.81
CA ILE A 118 -2.04 -6.68 -7.87
C ILE A 118 -1.45 -6.18 -9.20
N ASN A 119 -0.27 -6.67 -9.57
CA ASN A 119 0.46 -6.19 -10.74
C ASN A 119 -0.14 -6.68 -12.08
N THR A 120 -0.86 -7.79 -12.08
CA THR A 120 -1.57 -8.32 -13.25
C THR A 120 -3.02 -7.87 -13.34
N GLY A 121 -3.48 -7.04 -12.39
CA GLY A 121 -4.84 -6.47 -12.38
C GLY A 121 -5.93 -7.45 -11.94
N GLN A 122 -5.58 -8.57 -11.32
CA GLN A 122 -6.51 -9.57 -10.77
C GLN A 122 -7.04 -9.06 -9.40
N THR A 123 -7.80 -7.97 -9.46
CA THR A 123 -8.22 -7.21 -8.25
C THR A 123 -9.03 -8.04 -7.28
N GLN A 124 -10.01 -8.81 -7.78
CA GLN A 124 -10.88 -9.64 -6.93
C GLN A 124 -10.06 -10.69 -6.18
N ASP A 125 -9.12 -11.35 -6.87
CA ASP A 125 -8.28 -12.38 -6.28
C ASP A 125 -7.33 -11.78 -5.24
N ALA A 126 -6.75 -10.61 -5.54
CA ALA A 126 -5.91 -9.86 -4.60
C ALA A 126 -6.68 -9.47 -3.32
N MET A 127 -7.89 -8.92 -3.47
CA MET A 127 -8.72 -8.54 -2.32
C MET A 127 -9.14 -9.76 -1.50
N THR A 128 -9.49 -10.87 -2.15
CA THR A 128 -9.87 -12.11 -1.48
C THR A 128 -8.70 -12.71 -0.71
N LEU A 129 -7.55 -12.88 -1.36
CA LEU A 129 -6.34 -13.45 -0.74
C LEU A 129 -5.84 -12.57 0.41
N GLY A 130 -5.76 -11.26 0.20
CA GLY A 130 -5.31 -10.32 1.22
C GLY A 130 -6.25 -10.29 2.44
N THR A 131 -7.58 -10.40 2.24
CA THR A 131 -8.55 -10.50 3.34
C THR A 131 -8.34 -11.79 4.15
N GLN A 132 -8.16 -12.92 3.47
CA GLN A 132 -7.87 -14.19 4.14
C GLN A 132 -6.56 -14.14 4.93
N TRP A 133 -5.54 -13.51 4.36
CA TRP A 133 -4.27 -13.28 5.03
C TRP A 133 -4.43 -12.43 6.29
N LEU A 134 -5.10 -11.27 6.17
CA LEU A 134 -5.35 -10.36 7.31
C LEU A 134 -6.25 -10.97 8.40
N GLY A 135 -7.04 -12.00 8.07
CA GLY A 135 -7.77 -12.78 9.06
C GLY A 135 -6.85 -13.58 10.01
N LYS A 136 -5.64 -13.95 9.53
CA LYS A 136 -4.61 -14.67 10.33
C LYS A 136 -3.51 -13.74 10.83
N HIS A 137 -3.24 -12.66 10.11
CA HIS A 137 -2.18 -11.67 10.36
C HIS A 137 -2.78 -10.25 10.42
N PRO A 138 -3.62 -9.94 11.44
CA PRO A 138 -4.42 -8.71 11.49
C PRO A 138 -3.58 -7.43 11.57
N ASP A 139 -2.30 -7.56 11.89
CA ASP A 139 -1.35 -6.45 12.07
C ASP A 139 -0.40 -6.27 10.88
N ASP A 140 -0.64 -6.97 9.75
CA ASP A 140 0.21 -6.82 8.56
C ASP A 140 -0.12 -5.50 7.84
N VAL A 141 0.56 -4.43 8.25
CA VAL A 141 0.39 -3.08 7.68
C VAL A 141 0.74 -3.01 6.19
N THR A 142 1.64 -3.88 5.72
CA THR A 142 2.04 -3.90 4.29
C THR A 142 0.90 -4.41 3.42
N VAL A 143 0.27 -5.50 3.84
CA VAL A 143 -0.90 -6.03 3.13
C VAL A 143 -2.07 -5.05 3.21
N MET A 144 -2.36 -4.47 4.39
CA MET A 144 -3.41 -3.44 4.52
C MET A 144 -3.16 -2.25 3.58
N GLN A 145 -1.93 -1.74 3.51
CA GLN A 145 -1.55 -0.65 2.61
C GLN A 145 -1.78 -1.02 1.14
N ASN A 146 -1.30 -2.19 0.72
CA ASN A 146 -1.45 -2.65 -0.67
C ASN A 146 -2.92 -2.78 -1.08
N LEU A 147 -3.78 -3.34 -0.22
CA LEU A 147 -5.21 -3.47 -0.48
C LEU A 147 -5.92 -2.11 -0.49
N THR A 148 -5.50 -1.16 0.35
CA THR A 148 -6.01 0.22 0.35
C THR A 148 -5.69 0.91 -0.97
N ILE A 149 -4.45 0.82 -1.44
CA ILE A 149 -4.01 1.39 -2.72
C ILE A 149 -4.79 0.76 -3.88
N LEU A 150 -4.93 -0.56 -3.87
CA LEU A 150 -5.67 -1.28 -4.90
C LEU A 150 -7.14 -0.85 -4.95
N ALA A 151 -7.81 -0.79 -3.80
CA ALA A 151 -9.20 -0.35 -3.70
C ALA A 151 -9.40 1.09 -4.18
N SER A 152 -8.49 2.01 -3.81
CA SER A 152 -8.50 3.40 -4.26
C SER A 152 -8.30 3.50 -5.78
N GLY A 153 -7.33 2.78 -6.33
CA GLY A 153 -7.10 2.72 -7.77
C GLY A 153 -8.32 2.21 -8.56
N GLN A 154 -9.06 1.25 -8.02
CA GLN A 154 -10.31 0.77 -8.62
C GLN A 154 -11.42 1.81 -8.52
N ALA A 155 -11.56 2.47 -7.37
CA ALA A 155 -12.56 3.50 -7.17
C ALA A 155 -12.35 4.73 -8.08
N ILE A 156 -11.09 5.10 -8.34
CA ILE A 156 -10.73 6.15 -9.32
C ILE A 156 -11.21 5.75 -10.72
N LYS A 157 -11.09 4.48 -11.10
CA LYS A 157 -11.57 3.93 -12.39
C LYS A 157 -13.09 3.72 -12.44
N GLY A 158 -13.82 4.04 -11.36
CA GLY A 158 -15.28 3.91 -11.28
C GLY A 158 -15.78 2.59 -10.66
N ASN A 159 -14.89 1.66 -10.30
CA ASN A 159 -15.27 0.44 -9.59
C ASN A 159 -15.26 0.67 -8.07
N ASN A 160 -16.42 0.91 -7.49
CA ASN A 160 -16.58 1.21 -6.06
C ASN A 160 -16.78 -0.04 -5.17
N ALA A 161 -16.69 -1.24 -5.72
CA ALA A 161 -16.97 -2.49 -4.99
C ALA A 161 -16.12 -2.67 -3.72
N PHE A 162 -14.89 -2.11 -3.72
CA PHE A 162 -13.92 -2.28 -2.63
C PHE A 162 -13.75 -1.04 -1.75
N VAL A 163 -14.56 0.01 -1.94
CA VAL A 163 -14.41 1.30 -1.21
C VAL A 163 -14.49 1.11 0.29
N ALA A 164 -15.52 0.41 0.78
CA ALA A 164 -15.71 0.22 2.22
C ALA A 164 -14.55 -0.59 2.83
N GLN A 165 -14.14 -1.67 2.17
CA GLN A 165 -13.08 -2.54 2.63
C GLN A 165 -11.71 -1.85 2.61
N GLY A 166 -11.41 -1.11 1.53
CA GLY A 166 -10.17 -0.34 1.43
C GLY A 166 -10.07 0.77 2.49
N ARG A 167 -11.21 1.42 2.81
CA ARG A 167 -11.27 2.42 3.92
C ARG A 167 -10.95 1.78 5.27
N ASP A 168 -11.52 0.62 5.56
CA ASP A 168 -11.25 -0.10 6.82
C ASP A 168 -9.76 -0.44 6.94
N TYR A 169 -9.18 -1.04 5.91
CA TYR A 169 -7.77 -1.38 5.91
C TYR A 169 -6.87 -0.15 6.05
N GLY A 170 -7.18 0.93 5.32
CA GLY A 170 -6.43 2.18 5.41
C GLY A 170 -6.48 2.79 6.81
N ALA A 171 -7.66 2.84 7.43
CA ALA A 171 -7.83 3.37 8.77
C ALA A 171 -7.07 2.53 9.83
N ARG A 172 -7.12 1.21 9.73
CA ARG A 172 -6.39 0.29 10.61
C ARG A 172 -4.89 0.43 10.46
N ALA A 173 -4.38 0.47 9.22
CA ALA A 173 -2.97 0.65 8.95
C ALA A 173 -2.46 2.00 9.48
N ILE A 174 -3.19 3.09 9.26
CA ILE A 174 -2.87 4.41 9.81
C ILE A 174 -2.79 4.35 11.33
N ALA A 175 -3.81 3.82 12.00
CA ALA A 175 -3.86 3.75 13.45
C ALA A 175 -2.70 2.94 14.04
N GLN A 176 -2.32 1.83 13.41
CA GLN A 176 -1.21 1.00 13.84
C GLN A 176 0.14 1.72 13.69
N ILE A 177 0.37 2.37 12.54
CA ILE A 177 1.61 3.09 12.26
C ILE A 177 1.73 4.34 13.16
N GLU A 178 0.65 5.09 13.37
CA GLU A 178 0.63 6.25 14.30
C GLU A 178 0.89 5.84 15.75
N ALA A 179 0.41 4.65 16.15
CA ALA A 179 0.69 4.08 17.47
C ALA A 179 2.10 3.47 17.60
N ASP A 180 2.94 3.60 16.56
CA ASP A 180 4.29 3.03 16.48
C ASP A 180 4.35 1.51 16.68
N LYS A 181 3.28 0.81 16.29
CA LYS A 181 3.18 -0.64 16.39
C LYS A 181 3.81 -1.30 15.17
N MET A 182 5.07 -1.68 15.31
CA MET A 182 5.78 -2.40 14.25
C MET A 182 5.27 -3.85 14.17
N PRO A 183 4.98 -4.37 12.95
CA PRO A 183 4.59 -5.78 12.79
C PRO A 183 5.69 -6.73 13.24
N GLU A 184 5.28 -7.91 13.73
CA GLU A 184 6.22 -8.98 14.05
C GLU A 184 7.03 -9.37 12.79
N GLY A 185 8.34 -9.53 12.97
CA GLY A 185 9.25 -9.88 11.86
C GLY A 185 9.61 -8.72 10.92
N PHE A 186 9.07 -7.52 11.13
CA PHE A 186 9.50 -6.36 10.34
C PHE A 186 10.90 -5.90 10.75
N ASP A 187 11.71 -5.47 9.77
CA ASP A 187 13.05 -4.94 10.04
C ASP A 187 12.99 -3.59 10.78
N ALA A 188 13.42 -3.59 12.04
CA ALA A 188 13.39 -2.40 12.88
C ALA A 188 14.20 -1.22 12.30
N ALA A 189 15.29 -1.49 11.56
CA ALA A 189 16.10 -0.44 10.94
C ALA A 189 15.35 0.26 9.78
N ARG A 190 14.42 -0.43 9.13
CA ARG A 190 13.62 0.09 8.02
C ARG A 190 12.30 0.73 8.48
N TRP A 191 11.87 0.47 9.70
CA TRP A 191 10.58 0.90 10.21
C TRP A 191 10.35 2.43 10.16
N PRO A 192 11.31 3.31 10.57
CA PRO A 192 11.11 4.76 10.52
C PRO A 192 10.85 5.29 9.11
N GLU A 193 11.61 4.81 8.11
CA GLU A 193 11.44 5.24 6.72
C GLU A 193 10.15 4.69 6.13
N PHE A 194 9.82 3.42 6.41
CA PHE A 194 8.55 2.82 6.01
C PHE A 194 7.36 3.62 6.56
N LYS A 195 7.35 3.96 7.86
CA LYS A 195 6.28 4.77 8.46
C LYS A 195 6.06 6.08 7.71
N LYS A 196 7.15 6.80 7.44
CA LYS A 196 7.09 8.10 6.75
C LYS A 196 6.45 7.98 5.37
N GLN A 197 6.86 6.99 4.58
CA GLN A 197 6.35 6.77 3.23
C GLN A 197 4.92 6.22 3.24
N ALA A 198 4.66 5.25 4.11
CA ALA A 198 3.36 4.59 4.19
C ALA A 198 2.25 5.54 4.62
N LEU A 199 2.49 6.41 5.63
CA LEU A 199 1.48 7.36 6.09
C LEU A 199 1.05 8.34 5.00
N VAL A 200 1.99 8.88 4.20
CA VAL A 200 1.63 9.77 3.08
C VAL A 200 0.68 9.07 2.12
N SER A 201 1.01 7.84 1.73
CA SER A 201 0.19 7.04 0.82
C SER A 201 -1.15 6.66 1.45
N LEU A 202 -1.16 6.13 2.67
CA LEU A 202 -2.37 5.68 3.36
C LEU A 202 -3.36 6.82 3.58
N TYR A 203 -2.91 7.99 4.04
CA TYR A 203 -3.78 9.15 4.21
C TYR A 203 -4.37 9.60 2.89
N ARG A 204 -3.59 9.62 1.81
CA ARG A 204 -4.06 9.95 0.47
C ARG A 204 -5.14 8.98 0.01
N GLU A 205 -4.83 7.68 0.00
CA GLU A 205 -5.72 6.66 -0.56
C GLU A 205 -6.99 6.50 0.28
N THR A 206 -6.87 6.55 1.61
CA THR A 206 -8.05 6.49 2.50
C THR A 206 -8.92 7.73 2.32
N GLY A 207 -8.32 8.91 2.11
CA GLY A 207 -9.03 10.14 1.80
C GLY A 207 -9.78 10.08 0.46
N VAL A 208 -9.16 9.53 -0.59
CA VAL A 208 -9.81 9.27 -1.87
C VAL A 208 -10.98 8.30 -1.71
N LEU A 209 -10.79 7.21 -0.97
CA LEU A 209 -11.85 6.24 -0.72
C LEU A 209 -13.01 6.86 0.10
N ALA A 210 -12.72 7.72 1.07
CA ALA A 210 -13.74 8.47 1.81
C ALA A 210 -14.55 9.38 0.88
N PHE A 211 -13.87 10.11 -0.01
CA PHE A 211 -14.55 10.91 -1.05
C PHE A 211 -15.45 10.05 -1.95
N LYS A 212 -14.96 8.91 -2.44
CA LYS A 212 -15.73 7.98 -3.27
C LYS A 212 -16.94 7.36 -2.54
N ALA A 213 -16.88 7.31 -1.23
CA ALA A 213 -18.01 6.92 -0.37
C ALA A 213 -19.01 8.07 -0.11
N GLY A 214 -18.75 9.29 -0.60
CA GLY A 214 -19.56 10.48 -0.32
C GLY A 214 -19.33 11.08 1.07
N ASP A 215 -18.27 10.66 1.78
CA ASP A 215 -17.94 11.09 3.14
C ASP A 215 -16.92 12.22 3.11
N SER A 216 -17.37 13.43 2.74
CA SER A 216 -16.52 14.62 2.66
C SER A 216 -15.91 15.00 4.02
N ALA A 217 -16.63 14.74 5.11
CA ALA A 217 -16.16 15.07 6.46
C ALA A 217 -14.94 14.23 6.87
N ALA A 218 -14.87 12.97 6.44
CA ALA A 218 -13.70 12.11 6.64
C ALA A 218 -12.62 12.36 5.59
N ALA A 219 -12.98 12.66 4.34
CA ALA A 219 -12.04 12.83 3.24
C ALA A 219 -11.08 14.02 3.46
N ILE A 220 -11.62 15.19 3.82
CA ILE A 220 -10.84 16.42 3.95
C ILE A 220 -9.67 16.28 4.92
N PRO A 221 -9.87 15.90 6.20
CA PRO A 221 -8.75 15.83 7.15
C PRO A 221 -7.70 14.77 6.75
N LEU A 222 -8.08 13.68 6.09
CA LEU A 222 -7.15 12.67 5.60
C LEU A 222 -6.26 13.23 4.48
N LEU A 223 -6.86 13.92 3.50
CA LEU A 223 -6.12 14.54 2.40
C LEU A 223 -5.23 15.69 2.88
N GLU A 224 -5.69 16.50 3.85
CA GLU A 224 -4.87 17.54 4.48
C GLU A 224 -3.66 16.96 5.22
N LYS A 225 -3.83 15.84 5.93
CA LYS A 225 -2.71 15.12 6.55
C LYS A 225 -1.71 14.61 5.52
N ALA A 226 -2.17 14.05 4.40
CA ALA A 226 -1.27 13.63 3.32
C ALA A 226 -0.42 14.79 2.78
N ILE A 227 -1.02 15.96 2.59
CA ILE A 227 -0.30 17.20 2.18
C ILE A 227 0.70 17.62 3.27
N GLY A 228 0.28 17.64 4.53
CA GLY A 228 1.11 18.02 5.67
C GLY A 228 2.36 17.13 5.81
N LEU A 229 2.23 15.85 5.46
CA LEU A 229 3.33 14.88 5.43
C LEU A 229 4.19 14.96 4.15
N GLY A 230 3.88 15.85 3.23
CA GLY A 230 4.68 16.11 2.04
C GLY A 230 4.25 15.34 0.79
N SER A 231 2.97 14.96 0.68
CA SER A 231 2.47 14.40 -0.58
C SER A 231 2.78 15.31 -1.77
N THR A 232 3.26 14.71 -2.86
CA THR A 232 3.59 15.39 -4.11
C THR A 232 2.52 15.20 -5.19
N ASP A 233 1.37 14.62 -4.85
CA ASP A 233 0.28 14.36 -5.79
C ASP A 233 -0.60 15.60 -5.96
N ALA A 234 -0.56 16.21 -7.15
CA ALA A 234 -1.40 17.36 -7.47
C ALA A 234 -2.91 17.04 -7.45
N ALA A 235 -3.30 15.79 -7.68
CA ALA A 235 -4.71 15.39 -7.69
C ALA A 235 -5.39 15.60 -6.33
N ILE A 236 -4.64 15.54 -5.22
CA ILE A 236 -5.17 15.81 -3.89
C ILE A 236 -5.69 17.26 -3.78
N TYR A 237 -4.96 18.21 -4.36
CA TYR A 237 -5.36 19.63 -4.30
C TYR A 237 -6.63 19.88 -5.12
N PHE A 238 -6.79 19.23 -6.27
CA PHE A 238 -8.04 19.26 -7.01
C PHE A 238 -9.21 18.73 -6.18
N LEU A 239 -9.00 17.55 -5.59
CA LEU A 239 -10.03 16.89 -4.80
C LEU A 239 -10.43 17.70 -3.57
N LEU A 240 -9.48 18.29 -2.85
CA LEU A 240 -9.76 19.19 -1.72
C LEU A 240 -10.51 20.45 -2.16
N SER A 241 -10.12 21.03 -3.28
CA SER A 241 -10.79 22.23 -3.80
C SER A 241 -12.24 21.93 -4.18
N ASP A 242 -12.50 20.78 -4.83
CA ASP A 242 -13.86 20.36 -5.18
C ASP A 242 -14.70 20.04 -3.93
N LEU A 243 -14.10 19.39 -2.92
CA LEU A 243 -14.76 19.10 -1.63
C LEU A 243 -15.14 20.39 -0.89
N HIS A 244 -14.22 21.34 -0.77
CA HIS A 244 -14.51 22.62 -0.12
C HIS A 244 -15.54 23.43 -0.91
N ASN A 245 -15.49 23.40 -2.25
CA ASN A 245 -16.47 24.04 -3.09
C ASN A 245 -17.89 23.46 -2.90
N ALA A 246 -18.01 22.13 -2.83
CA ALA A 246 -19.31 21.51 -2.56
C ALA A 246 -19.89 21.91 -1.19
N ILE A 247 -19.04 22.04 -0.16
CA ILE A 247 -19.45 22.55 1.16
C ILE A 247 -19.87 24.01 1.08
N TYR A 248 -19.13 24.83 0.33
CA TYR A 248 -19.50 26.23 0.13
C TYR A 248 -20.86 26.37 -0.56
N GLU A 249 -21.07 25.64 -1.66
CA GLU A 249 -22.33 25.67 -2.38
C GLU A 249 -23.53 25.29 -1.51
N ASP A 250 -23.39 24.25 -0.68
CA ASP A 250 -24.43 23.82 0.25
C ASP A 250 -24.70 24.89 1.33
N THR A 251 -23.64 25.41 1.95
CA THR A 251 -23.78 26.44 3.00
C THR A 251 -24.32 27.74 2.43
N ALA A 252 -23.96 28.13 1.21
CA ALA A 252 -24.48 29.32 0.54
C ALA A 252 -25.98 29.16 0.22
N LYS A 253 -26.42 27.99 -0.28
CA LYS A 253 -27.85 27.69 -0.48
C LYS A 253 -28.62 27.79 0.83
N ASN A 254 -28.09 27.20 1.90
CA ASN A 254 -28.73 27.27 3.22
C ASN A 254 -28.82 28.71 3.75
N ALA A 255 -27.82 29.56 3.52
CA ALA A 255 -27.85 30.96 3.90
C ALA A 255 -28.92 31.76 3.13
N ILE A 256 -29.20 31.41 1.86
CA ILE A 256 -30.24 32.06 1.04
C ILE A 256 -31.65 31.82 1.65
N VAL A 257 -31.92 30.58 2.06
CA VAL A 257 -33.25 30.13 2.53
C VAL A 257 -33.43 30.27 4.05
N ALA A 258 -32.40 30.68 4.78
CA ALA A 258 -32.45 30.83 6.23
C ALA A 258 -33.49 31.86 6.68
N SER A 259 -34.12 31.60 7.82
CA SER A 259 -35.01 32.59 8.47
C SER A 259 -34.26 33.89 8.80
N ALA A 260 -34.99 34.97 8.99
CA ALA A 260 -34.37 36.27 9.36
C ALA A 260 -33.50 36.16 10.63
N ALA A 261 -33.91 35.36 11.59
CA ALA A 261 -33.15 35.10 12.83
C ALA A 261 -31.86 34.29 12.60
N ASP A 262 -31.88 33.30 11.69
CA ASP A 262 -30.77 32.42 11.44
C ASP A 262 -29.81 32.92 10.35
N LYS A 263 -30.26 33.87 9.55
CA LYS A 263 -29.53 34.37 8.36
C LYS A 263 -28.11 34.86 8.67
N PRO A 264 -27.84 35.62 9.74
CA PRO A 264 -26.47 36.04 10.05
C PRO A 264 -25.52 34.87 10.29
N ALA A 265 -25.93 33.87 11.06
CA ALA A 265 -25.14 32.71 11.37
C ALA A 265 -24.91 31.82 10.10
N ALA A 266 -25.95 31.65 9.29
CA ALA A 266 -25.85 30.91 8.04
C ALA A 266 -24.93 31.59 7.02
N THR A 267 -24.99 32.93 6.92
CA THR A 267 -24.10 33.75 6.08
C THR A 267 -22.65 33.59 6.53
N GLN A 268 -22.39 33.74 7.83
CA GLN A 268 -21.04 33.57 8.38
C GLN A 268 -20.46 32.18 8.08
N LYS A 269 -21.30 31.12 8.17
CA LYS A 269 -20.89 29.76 7.82
C LYS A 269 -20.54 29.63 6.34
N ALA A 270 -21.32 30.24 5.45
CA ALA A 270 -21.05 30.23 4.02
C ALA A 270 -19.75 31.00 3.69
N GLU A 271 -19.53 32.15 4.31
CA GLU A 271 -18.28 32.91 4.15
C GLU A 271 -17.06 32.14 4.62
N ALA A 272 -17.15 31.47 5.77
CA ALA A 272 -16.07 30.63 6.26
C ALA A 272 -15.78 29.44 5.31
N ALA A 273 -16.82 28.85 4.70
CA ALA A 273 -16.65 27.82 3.70
C ALA A 273 -15.99 28.36 2.42
N LEU A 274 -16.37 29.57 1.99
CA LEU A 274 -15.74 30.25 0.86
C LEU A 274 -14.25 30.54 1.12
N ASP A 275 -13.90 30.97 2.32
CA ASP A 275 -12.50 31.20 2.71
C ASP A 275 -11.67 29.89 2.59
N ARG A 276 -12.26 28.72 2.88
CA ARG A 276 -11.63 27.42 2.68
C ARG A 276 -11.45 27.06 1.20
N VAL A 277 -12.41 27.40 0.35
CA VAL A 277 -12.27 27.23 -1.12
C VAL A 277 -11.09 28.05 -1.63
N ILE A 278 -11.03 29.33 -1.26
CA ILE A 278 -9.97 30.27 -1.65
C ILE A 278 -8.60 29.75 -1.19
N GLU A 279 -8.51 29.31 0.07
CA GLU A 279 -7.29 28.74 0.63
C GLU A 279 -6.84 27.48 -0.12
N SER A 280 -7.76 26.56 -0.45
CA SER A 280 -7.44 25.33 -1.18
C SER A 280 -6.85 25.61 -2.55
N TYR A 281 -7.46 26.53 -3.31
CA TYR A 281 -6.93 26.93 -4.62
C TYR A 281 -5.58 27.63 -4.50
N ALA A 282 -5.39 28.51 -3.50
CA ALA A 282 -4.12 29.18 -3.28
C ALA A 282 -2.99 28.17 -2.98
N ARG A 283 -3.26 27.16 -2.15
CA ARG A 283 -2.32 26.06 -1.87
C ARG A 283 -2.01 25.22 -3.13
N ALA A 284 -3.03 24.91 -3.92
CA ALA A 284 -2.89 24.17 -5.16
C ALA A 284 -1.99 24.91 -6.17
N ILE A 285 -2.21 26.23 -6.31
CA ILE A 285 -1.39 27.10 -7.16
C ILE A 285 0.05 27.12 -6.65
N ALA A 286 0.25 27.36 -5.36
CA ALA A 286 1.58 27.41 -4.76
C ALA A 286 2.35 26.09 -4.95
N PHE A 287 1.67 24.95 -4.84
CA PHE A 287 2.27 23.64 -5.06
C PHE A 287 2.68 23.42 -6.53
N THR A 288 1.88 23.90 -7.47
CA THR A 288 2.08 23.66 -8.93
C THR A 288 2.92 24.75 -9.61
N ASP A 289 3.18 25.87 -8.92
CA ASP A 289 3.86 27.05 -9.47
C ASP A 289 5.30 26.73 -9.88
N GLY A 290 5.70 27.15 -11.08
CA GLY A 290 7.04 26.93 -11.63
C GLY A 290 7.34 25.47 -12.07
N LYS A 291 6.39 24.55 -11.97
CA LYS A 291 6.55 23.15 -12.35
C LYS A 291 5.94 22.91 -13.74
N ALA A 292 6.76 22.59 -14.74
CA ALA A 292 6.33 22.41 -16.12
C ALA A 292 5.23 21.35 -16.26
N ASP A 293 5.35 20.22 -15.56
CA ASP A 293 4.40 19.11 -15.58
C ASP A 293 3.00 19.50 -15.04
N PHE A 294 2.92 20.58 -14.28
CA PHE A 294 1.68 21.07 -13.70
C PHE A 294 1.19 22.41 -14.27
N ALA A 295 1.76 22.88 -15.38
CA ALA A 295 1.42 24.19 -15.94
C ALA A 295 -0.08 24.33 -16.26
N GLN A 296 -0.70 23.30 -16.87
CA GLN A 296 -2.11 23.28 -17.17
C GLN A 296 -2.97 23.27 -15.88
N ALA A 297 -2.58 22.49 -14.89
CA ALA A 297 -3.25 22.44 -13.59
C ALA A 297 -3.17 23.77 -12.87
N ASN A 298 -2.00 24.42 -12.86
CA ASN A 298 -1.80 25.75 -12.28
C ASN A 298 -2.73 26.80 -12.90
N ALA A 299 -2.80 26.82 -14.25
CA ALA A 299 -3.69 27.72 -14.98
C ALA A 299 -5.15 27.50 -14.60
N ALA A 300 -5.61 26.25 -14.54
CA ALA A 300 -6.98 25.91 -14.16
C ALA A 300 -7.30 26.32 -12.70
N PHE A 301 -6.38 26.14 -11.77
CA PHE A 301 -6.56 26.61 -10.40
C PHE A 301 -6.66 28.13 -10.30
N ARG A 302 -5.82 28.85 -11.06
CA ARG A 302 -5.87 30.33 -11.08
C ARG A 302 -7.19 30.84 -11.66
N GLU A 303 -7.65 30.23 -12.75
CA GLU A 303 -8.94 30.58 -13.36
C GLU A 303 -10.10 30.40 -12.36
N ARG A 304 -10.11 29.32 -11.60
CA ARG A 304 -11.13 29.04 -10.60
C ARG A 304 -11.01 29.92 -9.34
N LEU A 305 -9.80 30.25 -8.90
CA LEU A 305 -9.58 31.10 -7.71
C LEU A 305 -10.10 32.52 -7.90
N VAL A 306 -9.88 33.13 -9.07
CA VAL A 306 -10.16 34.57 -9.31
C VAL A 306 -11.61 34.95 -8.98
N PRO A 307 -12.68 34.28 -9.46
CA PRO A 307 -14.05 34.67 -9.14
C PRO A 307 -14.36 34.57 -7.64
N TYR A 308 -13.92 33.50 -6.95
CA TYR A 308 -14.15 33.35 -5.51
C TYR A 308 -13.42 34.43 -4.71
N TYR A 309 -12.16 34.70 -5.06
CA TYR A 309 -11.37 35.74 -4.40
C TYR A 309 -12.00 37.11 -4.58
N LYS A 310 -12.39 37.49 -5.81
CA LYS A 310 -13.07 38.76 -6.09
C LYS A 310 -14.36 38.90 -5.32
N TYR A 311 -15.20 37.87 -5.29
CA TYR A 311 -16.46 37.87 -4.56
C TYR A 311 -16.24 38.19 -3.06
N ARG A 312 -15.19 37.57 -2.46
CA ARG A 312 -14.86 37.75 -1.05
C ARG A 312 -14.17 39.07 -0.73
N HIS A 313 -13.53 39.72 -1.72
CA HIS A 313 -12.68 40.91 -1.56
C HIS A 313 -13.17 42.11 -2.39
N ASN A 314 -14.46 42.39 -2.38
CA ASN A 314 -15.06 43.54 -3.04
C ASN A 314 -14.64 43.75 -4.51
N ASN A 315 -14.64 42.69 -5.26
CA ASN A 315 -14.24 42.62 -6.69
C ASN A 315 -12.76 42.99 -6.96
N SER A 316 -11.89 42.98 -5.93
CA SER A 316 -10.44 43.18 -6.06
C SER A 316 -9.69 41.83 -6.10
N THR A 317 -8.54 41.84 -6.75
CA THR A 317 -7.53 40.75 -6.70
C THR A 317 -6.33 41.12 -5.82
N ASP A 318 -6.37 42.28 -5.16
CA ASP A 318 -5.29 42.74 -4.29
C ASP A 318 -5.07 41.73 -3.14
N GLY A 319 -3.83 41.34 -2.91
CA GLY A 319 -3.51 40.37 -1.88
C GLY A 319 -3.59 38.87 -2.34
N MET A 320 -4.18 38.60 -3.50
CA MET A 320 -4.31 37.21 -3.98
C MET A 320 -2.94 36.52 -4.19
N GLN A 321 -1.99 37.23 -4.78
CA GLN A 321 -0.64 36.68 -4.98
C GLN A 321 0.07 36.48 -3.64
N GLN A 322 -0.06 37.39 -2.69
CA GLN A 322 0.49 37.25 -1.34
C GLN A 322 -0.07 36.03 -0.62
N LEU A 323 -1.38 35.75 -0.80
CA LEU A 323 -2.00 34.53 -0.26
C LEU A 323 -1.36 33.25 -0.87
N ILE A 324 -1.15 33.22 -2.19
CA ILE A 324 -0.49 32.11 -2.87
C ILE A 324 0.94 31.95 -2.35
N ASP A 325 1.70 33.04 -2.26
CA ASP A 325 3.10 33.02 -1.84
C ASP A 325 3.27 32.55 -0.39
N LYS A 326 2.30 32.79 0.49
CA LYS A 326 2.26 32.25 1.85
C LYS A 326 2.37 30.73 1.91
N TYR A 327 1.88 30.02 0.89
CA TYR A 327 1.89 28.56 0.82
C TYR A 327 3.06 27.99 0.00
N LYS A 328 3.84 28.82 -0.62
CA LYS A 328 5.10 28.36 -1.24
C LYS A 328 6.06 27.94 -0.15
N LYS A 329 6.52 26.68 -0.19
CA LYS A 329 7.63 26.27 0.68
C LYS A 329 8.86 27.09 0.31
N PRO A 330 9.65 27.58 1.27
CA PRO A 330 10.96 28.13 0.95
C PRO A 330 11.73 27.08 0.17
N ALA A 331 12.47 27.53 -0.86
CA ALA A 331 13.40 26.65 -1.60
C ALA A 331 14.32 25.96 -0.58
N PRO A 332 14.60 24.64 -0.75
CA PRO A 332 15.49 23.92 0.16
C PRO A 332 16.89 24.46 0.15
#